data_272927126f57e9c6a41b81e84c649fbd
#
_entry.id   272927126f57e9c6a41b81e84c649fbd
#
_cell.length_a   1.000
_cell.length_b   1.000
_cell.length_c   1.000
_cell.angle_alpha   90.00
_cell.angle_beta   90.00
_cell.angle_gamma   90.00
#
_symmetry.space_group_name_H-M   'P 1'
#
loop_
_entity.id
_entity.type
_entity.pdbx_description
1 polymer ?
#
loop_
_entity_poly.entity_id
_entity_poly.type
_entity_poly.pdbx_seq_one_letter_code
_entity_poly.pdbx_strand_id
1 'polypeptide(L)'
;MRGAALILALVFATGLCAQVLRFDGGPVAGFNASQVQGDDFTGFNKLGLSGGAFIDIRNPNNYWGVRLEMHYAEKGSRRGGDPEVGTTTIELRMNYIDIPILLDINLGEYQVGFGPYLGRMLKAEKWQRVSDTSSSLEDDLNTWDLGGQAYARAPLGKSTFFQARISGSALSLKKDGPALGGTPFGPRVRNVSLHFGVGWSIRGNA
;
A
#
# COMPACT_ATOMS: atom_id res chain seq x y z
N MET A 1 -27.70 -14.86 25.40
CA MET A 1 -26.68 -13.95 24.84
C MET A 1 -26.55 -13.97 23.32
N ARG A 2 -26.87 -15.07 22.62
CA ARG A 2 -26.82 -15.14 21.13
C ARG A 2 -27.92 -14.31 20.43
N GLY A 3 -29.08 -14.13 21.03
CA GLY A 3 -30.19 -13.34 20.48
C GLY A 3 -29.97 -11.83 20.50
N ALA A 4 -29.29 -11.31 21.53
CA ALA A 4 -28.99 -9.87 21.65
C ALA A 4 -27.99 -9.38 20.60
N ALA A 5 -27.01 -10.22 20.22
CA ALA A 5 -26.04 -9.90 19.17
C ALA A 5 -26.69 -9.85 17.78
N LEU A 6 -27.67 -10.72 17.53
CA LEU A 6 -28.43 -10.75 16.27
C LEU A 6 -29.35 -9.52 16.13
N ILE A 7 -29.99 -9.09 17.22
CA ILE A 7 -30.83 -7.89 17.24
C ILE A 7 -29.98 -6.63 17.04
N LEU A 8 -28.80 -6.56 17.69
CA LEU A 8 -27.88 -5.44 17.50
C LEU A 8 -27.37 -5.35 16.06
N ALA A 9 -27.03 -6.49 15.43
CA ALA A 9 -26.64 -6.54 14.03
C ALA A 9 -27.78 -6.12 13.07
N LEU A 10 -29.04 -6.48 13.38
CA LEU A 10 -30.20 -6.08 12.59
C LEU A 10 -30.50 -4.58 12.70
N VAL A 11 -30.34 -3.98 13.90
CA VAL A 11 -30.54 -2.54 14.12
C VAL A 11 -29.47 -1.71 13.40
N PHE A 12 -28.23 -2.19 13.33
CA PHE A 12 -27.20 -1.55 12.52
C PHE A 12 -27.47 -1.67 11.01
N ALA A 13 -28.04 -2.79 10.55
CA ALA A 13 -28.36 -3.01 9.13
C ALA A 13 -29.49 -2.10 8.62
N THR A 14 -30.48 -1.76 9.46
CA THR A 14 -31.60 -0.89 9.03
C THR A 14 -31.23 0.59 8.92
N GLY A 15 -30.18 1.04 9.65
CA GLY A 15 -29.68 2.41 9.55
C GLY A 15 -28.89 2.69 8.25
N LEU A 16 -28.40 1.66 7.59
CA LEU A 16 -27.62 1.78 6.33
C LEU A 16 -28.50 1.92 5.07
N CYS A 17 -29.76 1.54 5.11
CA CYS A 17 -30.64 1.55 3.93
C CYS A 17 -31.21 2.92 3.55
N ALA A 18 -31.05 3.97 4.37
CA ALA A 18 -31.65 5.28 4.14
C ALA A 18 -30.69 6.34 3.56
N GLN A 19 -29.41 6.01 3.36
CA GLN A 19 -28.43 6.96 2.83
C GLN A 19 -28.14 6.63 1.36
N VAL A 20 -28.37 7.59 0.48
CA VAL A 20 -27.94 7.50 -0.93
C VAL A 20 -26.42 7.64 -0.95
N LEU A 21 -25.73 6.50 -0.89
CA LEU A 21 -24.28 6.48 -0.99
C LEU A 21 -23.84 6.88 -2.39
N ARG A 22 -22.81 7.67 -2.47
CA ARG A 22 -22.21 8.05 -3.74
C ARG A 22 -21.01 7.16 -4.01
N PHE A 23 -20.90 6.69 -5.24
CA PHE A 23 -19.82 5.86 -5.72
C PHE A 23 -18.99 6.63 -6.75
N ASP A 24 -17.71 6.77 -6.50
CA ASP A 24 -16.73 7.26 -7.46
C ASP A 24 -15.67 6.16 -7.63
N GLY A 25 -15.01 6.11 -8.77
CA GLY A 25 -13.96 5.09 -8.95
C GLY A 25 -13.10 5.40 -10.16
N GLY A 26 -12.00 4.68 -10.30
CA GLY A 26 -11.15 4.86 -11.46
C GLY A 26 -9.75 4.29 -11.30
N PRO A 27 -8.89 4.47 -12.32
CA PRO A 27 -7.50 4.05 -12.28
C PRO A 27 -6.61 5.05 -11.55
N VAL A 28 -5.50 4.53 -11.03
CA VAL A 28 -4.38 5.29 -10.51
C VAL A 28 -3.08 4.65 -10.98
N ALA A 29 -2.11 5.45 -11.40
CA ALA A 29 -0.80 4.98 -11.84
C ALA A 29 0.29 5.95 -11.40
N GLY A 30 1.49 5.44 -11.17
CA GLY A 30 2.61 6.22 -10.71
C GLY A 30 3.85 5.37 -10.47
N PHE A 31 4.69 5.86 -9.59
CA PHE A 31 5.90 5.18 -9.15
C PHE A 31 5.98 5.21 -7.63
N ASN A 32 6.71 4.27 -7.09
CA ASN A 32 7.05 4.27 -5.67
C ASN A 32 8.57 4.29 -5.48
N ALA A 33 8.97 4.89 -4.38
CA ALA A 33 10.32 4.77 -3.84
C ALA A 33 10.22 3.91 -2.58
N SER A 34 10.94 2.80 -2.53
CA SER A 34 10.83 1.83 -1.45
C SER A 34 12.17 1.52 -0.82
N GLN A 35 12.10 1.06 0.42
CA GLN A 35 13.20 0.48 1.15
C GLN A 35 12.71 -0.70 1.99
N VAL A 36 13.60 -1.62 2.28
CA VAL A 36 13.41 -2.68 3.25
C VAL A 36 14.17 -2.31 4.52
N GLN A 37 13.46 -2.12 5.62
CA GLN A 37 14.10 -1.87 6.91
C GLN A 37 14.64 -3.17 7.49
N GLY A 38 15.85 -3.15 8.04
CA GLY A 38 16.50 -4.31 8.65
C GLY A 38 17.31 -5.18 7.67
N ASP A 39 17.57 -4.69 6.46
CA ASP A 39 18.43 -5.33 5.45
C ASP A 39 19.82 -4.67 5.33
N ASP A 40 20.20 -3.79 6.29
CA ASP A 40 21.42 -2.97 6.28
C ASP A 40 21.55 -1.98 5.10
N PHE A 41 20.48 -1.82 4.30
CA PHE A 41 20.43 -0.84 3.23
C PHE A 41 19.67 0.40 3.71
N THR A 42 20.21 1.59 3.48
CA THR A 42 19.60 2.84 3.94
C THR A 42 19.07 3.66 2.76
N GLY A 43 17.89 4.25 2.94
CA GLY A 43 17.26 5.17 2.01
C GLY A 43 16.29 4.52 1.01
N PHE A 44 15.39 5.36 0.47
CA PHE A 44 14.40 4.97 -0.54
C PHE A 44 15.01 4.88 -1.94
N ASN A 45 16.01 4.01 -2.11
CA ASN A 45 16.84 3.94 -3.31
C ASN A 45 16.28 2.99 -4.39
N LYS A 46 15.20 2.26 -4.09
CA LYS A 46 14.53 1.40 -5.06
C LYS A 46 13.31 2.11 -5.62
N LEU A 47 13.43 2.55 -6.87
CA LEU A 47 12.29 3.03 -7.65
C LEU A 47 11.59 1.85 -8.32
N GLY A 48 10.26 1.88 -8.33
CA GLY A 48 9.41 0.89 -8.94
C GLY A 48 8.14 1.50 -9.52
N LEU A 49 7.50 0.77 -10.42
CA LEU A 49 6.19 1.15 -10.95
C LEU A 49 5.09 0.76 -9.97
N SER A 50 4.00 1.49 -10.05
CA SER A 50 2.81 1.17 -9.27
C SER A 50 1.55 1.65 -9.99
N GLY A 51 0.46 0.91 -9.80
CA GLY A 51 -0.80 1.27 -10.41
C GLY A 51 -1.92 0.33 -10.02
N GLY A 52 -3.15 0.81 -10.15
CA GLY A 52 -4.31 0.05 -9.73
C GLY A 52 -5.62 0.72 -10.07
N ALA A 53 -6.66 0.25 -9.43
CA ALA A 53 -7.99 0.82 -9.51
C ALA A 53 -8.58 0.97 -8.11
N PHE A 54 -9.44 1.95 -7.93
CA PHE A 54 -10.10 2.23 -6.67
C PHE A 54 -11.60 2.44 -6.85
N ILE A 55 -12.33 2.25 -5.75
CA ILE A 55 -13.73 2.61 -5.59
C ILE A 55 -13.82 3.38 -4.28
N ASP A 56 -14.37 4.60 -4.35
CA ASP A 56 -14.71 5.45 -3.22
C ASP A 56 -16.20 5.31 -2.93
N ILE A 57 -16.55 4.91 -1.74
CA ILE A 57 -17.93 4.84 -1.22
C ILE A 57 -18.06 6.00 -0.24
N ARG A 58 -18.87 7.01 -0.61
CA ARG A 58 -18.92 8.28 0.10
C ARG A 58 -20.26 8.49 0.79
N ASN A 59 -20.19 9.10 1.96
CA ASN A 59 -21.36 9.62 2.65
C ASN A 59 -22.02 10.75 1.81
N PRO A 60 -23.36 10.89 1.83
CA PRO A 60 -24.07 11.95 1.12
C PRO A 60 -23.54 13.37 1.40
N ASN A 61 -23.13 13.62 2.65
CA ASN A 61 -22.56 14.91 3.06
C ASN A 61 -21.11 15.09 2.58
N ASN A 62 -20.51 14.10 1.96
CA ASN A 62 -19.16 14.11 1.38
C ASN A 62 -18.01 14.44 2.36
N TYR A 63 -18.21 14.35 3.68
CA TYR A 63 -17.15 14.60 4.66
C TYR A 63 -16.20 13.42 4.83
N TRP A 64 -16.73 12.20 4.74
CA TRP A 64 -15.98 10.96 4.88
C TRP A 64 -16.49 9.88 3.95
N GLY A 65 -15.67 8.90 3.72
CA GLY A 65 -15.97 7.73 2.91
C GLY A 65 -15.05 6.57 3.20
N VAL A 66 -15.27 5.49 2.50
CA VAL A 66 -14.39 4.32 2.50
C VAL A 66 -13.88 4.11 1.09
N ARG A 67 -12.57 3.94 0.96
CA ARG A 67 -11.93 3.55 -0.29
C ARG A 67 -11.52 2.10 -0.23
N LEU A 68 -11.92 1.36 -1.24
CA LEU A 68 -11.40 0.04 -1.58
C LEU A 68 -10.49 0.19 -2.79
N GLU A 69 -9.33 -0.45 -2.76
CA GLU A 69 -8.38 -0.35 -3.86
C GLU A 69 -7.74 -1.71 -4.12
N MET A 70 -7.35 -1.96 -5.36
CA MET A 70 -6.45 -3.04 -5.75
C MET A 70 -5.27 -2.40 -6.45
N HIS A 71 -4.07 -2.56 -5.89
CA HIS A 71 -2.89 -1.81 -6.27
C HIS A 71 -1.69 -2.73 -6.47
N TYR A 72 -1.15 -2.77 -7.70
CA TYR A 72 0.13 -3.37 -7.99
C TYR A 72 1.25 -2.43 -7.59
N ALA A 73 2.30 -2.94 -6.94
CA ALA A 73 3.45 -2.16 -6.53
C ALA A 73 4.75 -2.98 -6.63
N GLU A 74 5.74 -2.43 -7.30
CA GLU A 74 7.11 -2.93 -7.29
C GLU A 74 7.83 -2.33 -6.09
N LYS A 75 8.10 -3.14 -5.07
CA LYS A 75 8.77 -2.77 -3.82
C LYS A 75 10.17 -3.36 -3.76
N GLY A 76 10.92 -3.04 -2.72
CA GLY A 76 12.22 -3.63 -2.44
C GLY A 76 13.22 -2.64 -1.88
N SER A 77 14.50 -2.97 -2.02
CA SER A 77 15.61 -2.13 -1.61
C SER A 77 16.77 -2.22 -2.61
N ARG A 78 17.63 -1.22 -2.61
CA ARG A 78 18.83 -1.17 -3.45
C ARG A 78 20.00 -0.63 -2.67
N ARG A 79 21.12 -1.35 -2.72
CA ARG A 79 22.43 -0.89 -2.25
C ARG A 79 23.31 -0.60 -3.46
N GLY A 80 23.78 0.62 -3.58
CA GLY A 80 24.80 0.98 -4.57
C GLY A 80 26.11 0.24 -4.28
N GLY A 81 26.76 -0.31 -5.31
CA GLY A 81 28.14 -0.77 -5.24
C GLY A 81 29.09 0.36 -5.55
N ASP A 82 30.29 0.29 -4.97
CA ASP A 82 31.41 1.15 -5.31
C ASP A 82 32.44 0.32 -6.11
N PRO A 83 32.59 0.59 -7.40
CA PRO A 83 33.53 -0.13 -8.26
C PRO A 83 35.01 0.04 -7.81
N GLU A 84 35.33 1.16 -7.16
CA GLU A 84 36.72 1.44 -6.71
C GLU A 84 37.10 0.56 -5.51
N VAL A 85 36.12 0.18 -4.69
CA VAL A 85 36.30 -0.71 -3.54
C VAL A 85 35.90 -2.17 -3.88
N GLY A 86 35.54 -2.45 -5.13
CA GLY A 86 35.17 -3.79 -5.59
C GLY A 86 33.83 -4.28 -5.06
N THR A 87 32.94 -3.38 -4.60
CA THR A 87 31.62 -3.77 -4.11
C THR A 87 30.58 -3.78 -5.24
N THR A 88 29.65 -4.73 -5.17
CA THR A 88 28.61 -4.96 -6.18
C THR A 88 27.31 -4.25 -5.81
N THR A 89 26.64 -3.67 -6.79
CA THR A 89 25.24 -3.22 -6.61
C THR A 89 24.35 -4.44 -6.41
N ILE A 90 23.64 -4.47 -5.30
CA ILE A 90 22.62 -5.49 -4.96
C ILE A 90 21.27 -4.80 -4.96
N GLU A 91 20.29 -5.43 -5.62
CA GLU A 91 18.93 -4.95 -5.68
C GLU A 91 17.99 -6.09 -5.29
N LEU A 92 17.13 -5.82 -4.31
CA LEU A 92 16.02 -6.66 -3.92
C LEU A 92 14.78 -6.16 -4.64
N ARG A 93 14.16 -7.00 -5.46
CA ARG A 93 12.96 -6.70 -6.26
C ARG A 93 11.82 -7.56 -5.77
N MET A 94 10.73 -6.94 -5.38
CA MET A 94 9.54 -7.60 -4.89
C MET A 94 8.30 -6.97 -5.53
N ASN A 95 7.45 -7.80 -6.13
CA ASN A 95 6.21 -7.37 -6.75
C ASN A 95 5.04 -7.80 -5.88
N TYR A 96 4.15 -6.86 -5.58
CA TYR A 96 2.99 -7.07 -4.73
C TYR A 96 1.69 -6.67 -5.41
N ILE A 97 0.60 -7.34 -5.03
CA ILE A 97 -0.75 -6.79 -5.12
C ILE A 97 -1.19 -6.47 -3.70
N ASP A 98 -1.44 -5.19 -3.44
CA ASP A 98 -1.96 -4.67 -2.18
C ASP A 98 -3.47 -4.39 -2.33
N ILE A 99 -4.23 -4.75 -1.30
CA ILE A 99 -5.67 -4.48 -1.19
C ILE A 99 -5.88 -3.63 0.08
N PRO A 100 -5.78 -2.31 -0.02
CA PRO A 100 -6.08 -1.42 1.09
C PRO A 100 -7.57 -1.17 1.25
N ILE A 101 -7.97 -0.99 2.51
CA ILE A 101 -9.27 -0.50 2.93
C ILE A 101 -9.01 0.78 3.73
N LEU A 102 -9.37 1.92 3.17
CA LEU A 102 -8.97 3.22 3.71
C LEU A 102 -10.21 4.02 4.12
N LEU A 103 -10.14 4.64 5.28
CA LEU A 103 -11.06 5.69 5.68
C LEU A 103 -10.61 6.99 5.04
N ASP A 104 -11.47 7.60 4.26
CA ASP A 104 -11.24 8.85 3.55
C ASP A 104 -11.91 10.02 4.26
N ILE A 105 -11.21 11.14 4.36
CA ILE A 105 -11.71 12.40 4.90
C ILE A 105 -11.49 13.50 3.87
N ASN A 106 -12.55 14.21 3.52
CA ASN A 106 -12.49 15.34 2.61
C ASN A 106 -12.22 16.63 3.37
N LEU A 107 -11.19 17.34 2.95
CA LEU A 107 -10.74 18.61 3.51
C LEU A 107 -10.86 19.70 2.43
N GLY A 108 -12.10 20.05 2.06
CA GLY A 108 -12.37 20.95 0.95
C GLY A 108 -12.04 20.30 -0.40
N GLU A 109 -11.06 20.83 -1.11
CA GLU A 109 -10.59 20.26 -2.39
C GLU A 109 -9.61 19.09 -2.21
N TYR A 110 -8.99 18.99 -1.04
CA TYR A 110 -8.04 17.95 -0.70
C TYR A 110 -8.73 16.75 -0.06
N GLN A 111 -8.10 15.61 -0.14
CA GLN A 111 -8.55 14.40 0.50
C GLN A 111 -7.38 13.71 1.18
N VAL A 112 -7.61 13.22 2.39
CA VAL A 112 -6.66 12.37 3.10
C VAL A 112 -7.32 11.05 3.43
N GLY A 113 -6.56 9.97 3.41
CA GLY A 113 -7.08 8.66 3.75
C GLY A 113 -6.02 7.83 4.46
N PHE A 114 -6.47 6.92 5.31
CA PHE A 114 -5.61 6.00 6.04
C PHE A 114 -6.35 4.71 6.37
N GLY A 115 -5.60 3.64 6.53
CA GLY A 115 -6.17 2.35 6.92
C GLY A 115 -5.21 1.19 6.70
N PRO A 116 -5.67 -0.03 6.99
CA PRO A 116 -4.90 -1.25 6.76
C PRO A 116 -4.84 -1.62 5.28
N TYR A 117 -3.84 -2.42 4.93
CA TYR A 117 -3.79 -3.15 3.67
C TYR A 117 -3.37 -4.60 3.89
N LEU A 118 -3.86 -5.46 3.04
CA LEU A 118 -3.39 -6.83 2.86
C LEU A 118 -2.67 -6.90 1.51
N GLY A 119 -1.39 -7.28 1.54
CA GLY A 119 -0.56 -7.45 0.35
C GLY A 119 -0.28 -8.92 0.07
N ARG A 120 -0.23 -9.31 -1.19
CA ARG A 120 0.26 -10.61 -1.63
C ARG A 120 1.47 -10.41 -2.52
N MET A 121 2.58 -11.02 -2.13
CA MET A 121 3.79 -11.08 -2.92
C MET A 121 3.58 -12.00 -4.13
N LEU A 122 3.88 -11.50 -5.32
CA LEU A 122 3.81 -12.25 -6.58
C LEU A 122 5.16 -12.80 -6.97
N LYS A 123 6.22 -12.04 -6.68
CA LYS A 123 7.60 -12.37 -7.05
C LYS A 123 8.58 -11.70 -6.10
N ALA A 124 9.67 -12.38 -5.77
CA ALA A 124 10.79 -11.82 -5.04
C ALA A 124 12.11 -12.33 -5.61
N GLU A 125 13.00 -11.41 -5.96
CA GLU A 125 14.30 -11.70 -6.56
C GLU A 125 15.39 -10.82 -5.96
N LYS A 126 16.55 -11.41 -5.75
CA LYS A 126 17.80 -10.70 -5.47
C LYS A 126 18.62 -10.63 -6.76
N TRP A 127 18.88 -9.44 -7.24
CA TRP A 127 19.66 -9.22 -8.45
C TRP A 127 21.01 -8.60 -8.11
N GLN A 128 22.08 -9.11 -8.75
CA GLN A 128 23.45 -8.65 -8.59
C GLN A 128 23.99 -8.17 -9.94
N ARG A 129 24.37 -6.91 -10.02
CA ARG A 129 24.71 -6.26 -11.29
C ARG A 129 26.00 -6.77 -11.94
N VAL A 130 27.01 -7.15 -11.17
CA VAL A 130 28.32 -7.57 -11.74
C VAL A 130 28.25 -8.94 -12.39
N SER A 131 27.47 -9.86 -11.84
CA SER A 131 27.32 -11.22 -12.38
C SER A 131 26.09 -11.39 -13.26
N ASP A 132 25.26 -10.34 -13.40
CA ASP A 132 23.95 -10.39 -14.05
C ASP A 132 23.11 -11.61 -13.62
N THR A 133 23.24 -11.98 -12.33
CA THR A 133 22.63 -13.17 -11.76
C THR A 133 21.44 -12.75 -10.89
N SER A 134 20.29 -13.38 -11.12
CA SER A 134 19.14 -13.29 -10.24
C SER A 134 18.96 -14.59 -9.47
N SER A 135 18.64 -14.49 -8.18
CA SER A 135 18.24 -15.63 -7.35
C SER A 135 16.85 -15.37 -6.77
N SER A 136 15.98 -16.38 -6.81
CA SER A 136 14.66 -16.31 -6.18
C SER A 136 14.80 -16.25 -4.66
N LEU A 137 13.94 -15.44 -4.00
CA LEU A 137 13.84 -15.33 -2.55
C LEU A 137 12.45 -15.73 -2.04
N GLU A 138 11.60 -16.29 -2.90
CA GLU A 138 10.20 -16.59 -2.57
C GLU A 138 10.07 -17.62 -1.44
N ASP A 139 11.03 -18.57 -1.33
CA ASP A 139 11.03 -19.57 -0.29
C ASP A 139 11.39 -19.01 1.09
N ASP A 140 12.18 -17.95 1.15
CA ASP A 140 12.66 -17.32 2.40
C ASP A 140 11.72 -16.24 2.93
N LEU A 141 10.84 -15.71 2.07
CA LEU A 141 9.99 -14.57 2.40
C LEU A 141 8.52 -14.97 2.57
N ASN A 142 7.83 -14.26 3.44
CA ASN A 142 6.39 -14.39 3.62
C ASN A 142 5.66 -13.90 2.37
N THR A 143 4.77 -14.74 1.85
CA THR A 143 3.93 -14.41 0.70
C THR A 143 2.91 -13.32 1.01
N TRP A 144 2.48 -13.22 2.27
CA TRP A 144 1.51 -12.25 2.72
C TRP A 144 2.17 -11.12 3.50
N ASP A 145 1.74 -9.89 3.22
CA ASP A 145 2.13 -8.67 3.90
C ASP A 145 0.88 -7.99 4.46
N LEU A 146 0.89 -7.68 5.74
CA LEU A 146 -0.15 -6.89 6.40
C LEU A 146 0.49 -5.61 6.91
N GLY A 147 -0.13 -4.49 6.64
CA GLY A 147 0.43 -3.19 7.03
C GLY A 147 -0.60 -2.07 7.09
N GLY A 148 -0.09 -0.87 7.22
CA GLY A 148 -0.86 0.37 7.20
C GLY A 148 -0.44 1.28 6.05
N GLN A 149 -1.40 2.07 5.58
CA GLN A 149 -1.18 3.10 4.57
C GLN A 149 -1.84 4.41 4.97
N ALA A 150 -1.27 5.50 4.52
CA ALA A 150 -1.91 6.81 4.53
C ALA A 150 -1.60 7.54 3.22
N TYR A 151 -2.53 8.36 2.74
CA TYR A 151 -2.33 9.17 1.55
C TYR A 151 -2.93 10.55 1.68
N ALA A 152 -2.42 11.45 0.86
CA ALA A 152 -3.01 12.74 0.57
C ALA A 152 -3.24 12.86 -0.93
N ARG A 153 -4.37 13.45 -1.31
CA ARG A 153 -4.78 13.70 -2.70
C ARG A 153 -5.05 15.17 -2.91
N ALA A 154 -4.58 15.70 -4.02
CA ALA A 154 -4.84 17.06 -4.49
C ALA A 154 -5.46 17.01 -5.89
N PRO A 155 -6.46 17.85 -6.21
CA PRO A 155 -7.04 17.93 -7.54
C PRO A 155 -6.02 18.52 -8.52
N LEU A 156 -5.92 17.94 -9.71
CA LEU A 156 -5.21 18.49 -10.87
C LEU A 156 -6.18 19.01 -11.93
N GLY A 157 -7.47 18.68 -11.82
CA GLY A 157 -8.52 19.05 -12.73
C GLY A 157 -9.87 18.53 -12.26
N LYS A 158 -10.88 18.54 -13.14
CA LYS A 158 -12.25 18.13 -12.78
C LYS A 158 -12.37 16.66 -12.38
N SER A 159 -11.57 15.79 -12.99
CA SER A 159 -11.60 14.34 -12.78
C SER A 159 -10.23 13.76 -12.49
N THR A 160 -9.16 14.53 -12.60
CA THR A 160 -7.79 14.08 -12.38
C THR A 160 -7.27 14.59 -11.05
N PHE A 161 -6.43 13.79 -10.40
CA PHE A 161 -5.82 14.14 -9.13
C PHE A 161 -4.39 13.62 -9.03
N PHE A 162 -3.58 14.31 -8.24
CA PHE A 162 -2.30 13.83 -7.75
C PHE A 162 -2.48 13.16 -6.41
N GLN A 163 -1.74 12.09 -6.14
CA GLN A 163 -1.75 11.37 -4.88
C GLN A 163 -0.32 11.11 -4.41
N ALA A 164 -0.06 11.44 -3.15
CA ALA A 164 1.12 11.02 -2.42
C ALA A 164 0.71 10.04 -1.32
N ARG A 165 1.39 8.91 -1.18
CA ARG A 165 1.05 7.84 -0.24
C ARG A 165 2.31 7.35 0.46
N ILE A 166 2.16 7.00 1.73
CA ILE A 166 3.13 6.23 2.50
C ILE A 166 2.50 4.90 2.90
N SER A 167 3.26 3.81 2.83
CA SER A 167 2.85 2.50 3.33
C SER A 167 3.98 1.85 4.12
N GLY A 168 3.61 1.03 5.10
CA GLY A 168 4.57 0.29 5.91
C GLY A 168 4.02 -1.06 6.35
N SER A 169 4.84 -2.12 6.25
CA SER A 169 4.51 -3.47 6.71
C SER A 169 4.48 -3.53 8.23
N ALA A 170 3.47 -4.19 8.78
CA ALA A 170 3.39 -4.56 10.20
C ALA A 170 4.00 -5.94 10.45
N LEU A 171 3.92 -6.85 9.49
CA LEU A 171 4.51 -8.18 9.55
C LEU A 171 5.98 -8.17 9.09
N SER A 172 6.75 -9.17 9.56
CA SER A 172 8.09 -9.42 9.05
C SER A 172 8.02 -10.03 7.66
N LEU A 173 8.91 -9.62 6.76
CA LEU A 173 9.06 -10.22 5.44
C LEU A 173 9.68 -11.61 5.48
N LYS A 174 10.51 -11.92 6.49
CA LYS A 174 11.14 -13.24 6.65
C LYS A 174 10.20 -14.23 7.32
N LYS A 175 10.13 -15.46 6.81
CA LYS A 175 9.35 -16.56 7.39
C LYS A 175 9.80 -16.91 8.81
N ASP A 176 11.09 -16.92 9.07
CA ASP A 176 11.68 -17.25 10.38
C ASP A 176 11.78 -16.04 11.34
N GLY A 177 11.24 -14.91 10.95
CA GLY A 177 11.20 -13.70 11.76
C GLY A 177 10.05 -13.71 12.77
N PRO A 178 10.15 -12.96 13.90
CA PRO A 178 9.06 -12.85 14.86
C PRO A 178 7.82 -12.25 14.18
N ALA A 179 6.73 -13.01 14.09
CA ALA A 179 5.53 -12.68 13.33
C ALA A 179 4.83 -11.39 13.81
N LEU A 180 4.69 -11.21 15.12
CA LEU A 180 4.09 -10.03 15.76
C LEU A 180 4.78 -9.78 17.10
N GLY A 181 4.86 -8.54 17.54
CA GLY A 181 5.33 -8.19 18.90
C GLY A 181 6.81 -7.78 18.95
N GLY A 182 7.11 -6.58 18.81
CA GLY A 182 8.38 -5.87 19.01
C GLY A 182 8.14 -4.40 18.82
N THR A 183 9.03 -3.59 19.31
CA THR A 183 8.95 -2.14 19.13
C THR A 183 8.86 -1.81 17.62
N PRO A 184 8.22 -0.71 17.23
CA PRO A 184 8.16 -0.25 15.83
C PRO A 184 9.53 -0.16 15.15
N PHE A 185 10.61 -0.17 15.93
CA PHE A 185 12.00 0.02 15.51
C PHE A 185 12.91 -1.20 15.84
N GLY A 186 12.34 -2.39 16.04
CA GLY A 186 13.12 -3.62 16.29
C GLY A 186 13.71 -4.25 15.02
N PRO A 187 14.55 -5.30 15.14
CA PRO A 187 15.32 -5.90 14.04
C PRO A 187 14.45 -6.73 13.07
N ARG A 188 13.35 -6.17 12.60
CA ARG A 188 12.46 -6.81 11.64
C ARG A 188 12.73 -6.32 10.25
N VAL A 189 12.70 -7.24 9.32
CA VAL A 189 12.72 -6.91 7.90
C VAL A 189 11.32 -6.51 7.46
N ARG A 190 11.13 -5.24 7.05
CA ARG A 190 9.83 -4.66 6.71
C ARG A 190 9.91 -3.80 5.46
N ASN A 191 8.87 -3.83 4.64
CA ASN A 191 8.73 -2.86 3.55
C ASN A 191 8.23 -1.51 4.08
N VAL A 192 8.86 -0.44 3.60
CA VAL A 192 8.34 0.92 3.68
C VAL A 192 8.41 1.52 2.29
N SER A 193 7.34 2.15 1.83
CA SER A 193 7.32 2.78 0.52
C SER A 193 6.61 4.12 0.52
N LEU A 194 7.11 5.03 -0.33
CA LEU A 194 6.49 6.29 -0.70
C LEU A 194 6.02 6.17 -2.14
N HIS A 195 4.74 6.39 -2.37
CA HIS A 195 4.15 6.33 -3.69
C HIS A 195 3.68 7.72 -4.13
N PHE A 196 3.95 8.05 -5.39
CA PHE A 196 3.49 9.26 -6.05
C PHE A 196 2.83 8.87 -7.36
N GLY A 197 1.59 9.33 -7.55
CA GLY A 197 0.82 8.93 -8.72
C GLY A 197 -0.23 9.94 -9.12
N VAL A 198 -0.76 9.72 -10.30
CA VAL A 198 -1.89 10.45 -10.87
C VAL A 198 -3.03 9.47 -11.06
N GLY A 199 -4.22 9.89 -10.75
CA GLY A 199 -5.42 9.10 -10.95
C GLY A 199 -6.50 9.88 -11.64
N TRP A 200 -7.46 9.14 -12.16
CA TRP A 200 -8.66 9.67 -12.78
C TRP A 200 -9.90 9.10 -12.09
N SER A 201 -10.78 10.00 -11.63
CA SER A 201 -12.02 9.63 -10.96
C SER A 201 -13.19 9.77 -11.92
N ILE A 202 -13.85 8.65 -12.15
CA ILE A 202 -15.14 8.57 -12.85
C ILE A 202 -16.20 8.70 -11.76
N ARG A 203 -17.01 9.78 -11.83
CA ARG A 203 -18.08 10.00 -10.88
C ARG A 203 -19.29 9.17 -11.27
N GLY A 204 -19.80 8.38 -10.34
CA GLY A 204 -21.09 7.74 -10.51
C GLY A 204 -22.19 8.79 -10.52
N ASN A 205 -23.13 8.67 -11.45
CA ASN A 205 -24.35 9.46 -11.39
C ASN A 205 -25.17 8.98 -10.17
N ALA A 206 -25.40 9.88 -9.23
CA ALA A 206 -26.35 9.68 -8.13
C ALA A 206 -27.74 10.06 -8.62
#